data_714a2a26b0912e0d115eddcec0fb5e60
#
_entry.id   714a2a26b0912e0d115eddcec0fb5e60
#
_cell.length_a   1.000
_cell.length_b   1.000
_cell.length_c   1.000
_cell.angle_alpha   90.00
_cell.angle_beta   90.00
_cell.angle_gamma   90.00
#
_symmetry.space_group_name_H-M   'P 1'
#
loop_
_entity.id
_entity.type
_entity.pdbx_description
1 polymer ?
#
loop_
_entity_poly.entity_id
_entity_poly.type
_entity_poly.pdbx_seq_one_letter_code
_entity_poly.pdbx_strand_id
1 'polypeptide(L)'
;MKNKVSIHWFRQDLRIQDNPSLSYLTKNYDNIVCVFILDEINCDRIIGSASKVWLYNALKDLNQQLNGNLIFLSGDPLKVLGELTKFFDVEEISWNRCYEPWTINRDKKIKEYFKKKIKVNSFNGLLLWEPWEVLKDNGTPYKVFTPYYKRGCLSKPQPRKPKETNLKIYDHNFIKTSLKDLKLLKNKKWEEKILKNWKISELDAKNTMESFFKNGVSDYTEGRNFPSKNNVSRLSPYIHWGQISVNTLWYNAIKTLTKMNSNNVEVFMSELGWREFAYYLLFHCP
;
A
#
# COMPACT_ATOMS: atom_id res chain seq x y z
N MET A 1 14.33 32.20 0.87
CA MET A 1 14.91 30.94 0.37
C MET A 1 13.86 29.88 0.42
N LYS A 2 13.78 28.96 -0.57
CA LYS A 2 12.87 27.80 -0.49
C LYS A 2 13.41 26.82 0.54
N ASN A 3 12.50 26.19 1.29
CA ASN A 3 12.90 25.15 2.23
C ASN A 3 13.27 23.87 1.49
N LYS A 4 14.43 23.31 1.81
CA LYS A 4 14.88 22.01 1.31
C LYS A 4 14.02 20.90 1.91
N VAL A 5 13.39 20.10 1.04
CA VAL A 5 12.50 19.03 1.46
C VAL A 5 12.65 17.80 0.57
N SER A 6 12.26 16.64 1.10
CA SER A 6 12.02 15.44 0.30
C SER A 6 10.53 15.11 0.32
N ILE A 7 9.99 14.67 -0.81
CA ILE A 7 8.56 14.37 -0.96
C ILE A 7 8.34 12.87 -0.85
N HIS A 8 7.46 12.45 0.06
CA HIS A 8 6.87 11.13 0.06
C HIS A 8 5.47 11.19 -0.57
N TRP A 9 5.28 10.47 -1.68
CA TRP A 9 4.00 10.38 -2.35
C TRP A 9 3.28 9.10 -1.98
N PHE A 10 2.27 9.21 -1.10
CA PHE A 10 1.38 8.12 -0.73
C PHE A 10 0.43 7.74 -1.86
N ARG A 11 0.17 6.44 -1.99
CA ARG A 11 -0.75 5.87 -3.00
C ARG A 11 -1.61 4.76 -2.40
N GLN A 12 -1.30 3.47 -2.69
CA GLN A 12 -1.92 2.28 -2.07
C GLN A 12 -1.08 1.77 -0.88
N ASP A 13 -0.54 2.68 -0.11
CA ASP A 13 0.37 2.43 1.03
C ASP A 13 0.06 3.37 2.20
N LEU A 14 -1.25 3.54 2.48
CA LEU A 14 -1.78 4.50 3.44
C LEU A 14 -1.51 4.07 4.89
N ARG A 15 -0.22 3.99 5.24
CA ARG A 15 0.29 3.63 6.56
C ARG A 15 1.63 4.29 6.83
N ILE A 16 1.95 4.41 8.11
CA ILE A 16 3.26 4.87 8.58
C ILE A 16 4.19 3.69 8.81
N GLN A 17 3.71 2.68 9.54
CA GLN A 17 4.55 1.53 9.90
C GLN A 17 4.78 0.61 8.71
N ASP A 18 6.00 0.07 8.64
CA ASP A 18 6.45 -0.77 7.54
C ASP A 18 6.19 -0.16 6.15
N ASN A 19 6.48 1.14 6.02
CA ASN A 19 6.45 1.87 4.76
C ASN A 19 7.87 2.08 4.24
N PRO A 20 8.38 1.26 3.27
CA PRO A 20 9.78 1.29 2.85
C PRO A 20 10.26 2.63 2.32
N SER A 21 9.42 3.31 1.52
CA SER A 21 9.74 4.62 0.97
C SER A 21 9.82 5.68 2.07
N LEU A 22 8.85 5.74 2.95
CA LEU A 22 8.84 6.68 4.07
C LEU A 22 9.99 6.40 5.04
N SER A 23 10.22 5.13 5.38
CA SER A 23 11.33 4.67 6.22
C SER A 23 12.71 5.06 5.64
N TYR A 24 12.86 4.99 4.32
CA TYR A 24 14.07 5.43 3.63
C TYR A 24 14.25 6.95 3.75
N LEU A 25 13.20 7.73 3.47
CA LEU A 25 13.29 9.19 3.55
C LEU A 25 13.60 9.66 4.97
N THR A 26 12.94 9.11 5.99
CA THR A 26 13.18 9.52 7.40
C THR A 26 14.60 9.22 7.90
N LYS A 27 15.32 8.31 7.25
CA LYS A 27 16.72 8.01 7.57
C LYS A 27 17.72 8.95 6.89
N ASN A 28 17.34 9.50 5.73
CA ASN A 28 18.28 10.24 4.87
C ASN A 28 17.99 11.73 4.82
N TYR A 29 16.83 12.19 5.28
CA TYR A 29 16.39 13.59 5.19
C TYR A 29 15.69 14.03 6.47
N ASP A 30 15.79 15.32 6.79
CA ASP A 30 15.18 15.89 8.00
C ASP A 30 13.80 16.48 7.74
N ASN A 31 13.54 16.98 6.53
CA ASN A 31 12.29 17.64 6.17
C ASN A 31 11.53 16.80 5.14
N ILE A 32 10.48 16.11 5.56
CA ILE A 32 9.68 15.27 4.68
C ILE A 32 8.29 15.87 4.51
N VAL A 33 7.94 16.17 3.27
CA VAL A 33 6.59 16.58 2.87
C VAL A 33 5.83 15.35 2.39
N CYS A 34 4.71 15.07 3.02
CA CYS A 34 3.83 13.96 2.66
C CYS A 34 2.70 14.44 1.76
N VAL A 35 2.52 13.79 0.61
CA VAL A 35 1.47 14.15 -0.35
C VAL A 35 0.64 12.92 -0.74
N PHE A 36 -0.64 13.13 -1.00
CA PHE A 36 -1.53 12.19 -1.68
C PHE A 36 -2.11 12.88 -2.91
N ILE A 37 -2.02 12.23 -4.07
CA ILE A 37 -2.55 12.76 -5.34
C ILE A 37 -3.62 11.80 -5.86
N LEU A 38 -4.87 12.26 -5.92
CA LEU A 38 -5.95 11.52 -6.54
C LEU A 38 -5.80 11.61 -8.07
N ASP A 39 -5.35 10.52 -8.67
CA ASP A 39 -5.16 10.40 -10.11
C ASP A 39 -6.36 9.69 -10.75
N GLU A 40 -7.30 10.47 -11.26
CA GLU A 40 -8.42 9.99 -12.09
C GLU A 40 -8.20 10.29 -13.59
N ILE A 41 -6.99 10.73 -13.98
CA ILE A 41 -6.64 11.11 -15.35
C ILE A 41 -5.93 9.96 -16.07
N ASN A 42 -4.95 9.34 -15.42
CA ASN A 42 -4.14 8.29 -16.02
C ASN A 42 -4.71 6.88 -15.82
N CYS A 43 -5.73 6.74 -14.98
CA CYS A 43 -6.31 5.43 -14.66
C CYS A 43 -7.23 4.93 -15.77
N ASP A 44 -7.16 3.63 -16.06
CA ASP A 44 -8.07 2.97 -17.01
C ASP A 44 -9.50 2.89 -16.47
N ARG A 45 -9.64 2.89 -15.15
CA ARG A 45 -10.94 2.79 -14.46
C ARG A 45 -10.96 3.62 -13.18
N ILE A 46 -11.93 4.51 -13.06
CA ILE A 46 -12.18 5.29 -11.85
C ILE A 46 -12.63 4.37 -10.72
N ILE A 47 -12.10 4.60 -9.52
CA ILE A 47 -12.45 3.84 -8.32
C ILE A 47 -13.94 3.98 -7.97
N GLY A 48 -14.56 2.86 -7.56
CA GLY A 48 -15.98 2.80 -7.21
C GLY A 48 -16.31 3.56 -5.92
N SER A 49 -17.58 3.90 -5.76
CA SER A 49 -18.04 4.74 -4.63
C SER A 49 -17.75 4.11 -3.25
N ALA A 50 -17.88 2.80 -3.07
CA ALA A 50 -17.54 2.14 -1.81
C ALA A 50 -16.04 2.24 -1.49
N SER A 51 -15.19 2.07 -2.51
CA SER A 51 -13.73 2.27 -2.37
C SER A 51 -13.39 3.73 -2.07
N LYS A 52 -14.14 4.70 -2.60
CA LYS A 52 -13.97 6.13 -2.27
C LYS A 52 -14.29 6.43 -0.80
N VAL A 53 -15.31 5.79 -0.22
CA VAL A 53 -15.62 5.89 1.22
C VAL A 53 -14.49 5.33 2.05
N TRP A 54 -13.96 4.18 1.67
CA TRP A 54 -12.80 3.61 2.36
C TRP A 54 -11.59 4.54 2.29
N LEU A 55 -11.22 4.96 1.08
CA LEU A 55 -10.09 5.86 0.83
C LEU A 55 -10.21 7.15 1.64
N TYR A 56 -11.39 7.78 1.69
CA TYR A 56 -11.62 8.99 2.47
C TYR A 56 -11.26 8.78 3.95
N ASN A 57 -11.74 7.69 4.55
CA ASN A 57 -11.48 7.41 5.96
C ASN A 57 -10.04 6.98 6.22
N ALA A 58 -9.42 6.24 5.31
CA ALA A 58 -8.00 5.89 5.39
C ALA A 58 -7.10 7.14 5.31
N LEU A 59 -7.41 8.08 4.42
CA LEU A 59 -6.69 9.35 4.31
C LEU A 59 -6.92 10.25 5.53
N LYS A 60 -8.13 10.23 6.09
CA LYS A 60 -8.44 10.96 7.33
C LYS A 60 -7.59 10.46 8.50
N ASP A 61 -7.51 9.15 8.68
CA ASP A 61 -6.67 8.51 9.70
C ASP A 61 -5.18 8.82 9.48
N LEU A 62 -4.68 8.62 8.26
CA LEU A 62 -3.29 8.92 7.92
C LEU A 62 -2.94 10.39 8.19
N ASN A 63 -3.82 11.33 7.85
CA ASN A 63 -3.60 12.74 8.12
C ASN A 63 -3.54 13.05 9.63
N GLN A 64 -4.35 12.37 10.44
CA GLN A 64 -4.27 12.50 11.90
C GLN A 64 -2.92 12.01 12.44
N GLN A 65 -2.44 10.87 11.93
CA GLN A 65 -1.13 10.32 12.31
C GLN A 65 0.04 11.21 11.85
N LEU A 66 -0.15 12.00 10.79
CA LEU A 66 0.80 13.00 10.27
C LEU A 66 0.58 14.41 10.88
N ASN A 67 -0.13 14.51 12.00
CA ASN A 67 -0.43 15.77 12.69
C ASN A 67 -1.06 16.84 11.78
N GLY A 68 -1.87 16.43 10.79
CA GLY A 68 -2.52 17.35 9.85
C GLY A 68 -1.65 17.76 8.67
N ASN A 69 -0.44 17.21 8.52
CA ASN A 69 0.55 17.61 7.50
C ASN A 69 0.50 16.79 6.20
N LEU A 70 -0.61 16.11 5.90
CA LEU A 70 -0.79 15.46 4.60
C LEU A 70 -1.39 16.45 3.58
N ILE A 71 -0.69 16.68 2.49
CA ILE A 71 -1.18 17.53 1.39
C ILE A 71 -2.07 16.68 0.48
N PHE A 72 -3.33 17.09 0.31
CA PHE A 72 -4.30 16.44 -0.57
C PHE A 72 -4.36 17.15 -1.91
N LEU A 73 -4.05 16.45 -2.98
CA LEU A 73 -4.03 16.98 -4.33
C LEU A 73 -4.81 16.07 -5.28
N SER A 74 -5.23 16.60 -6.41
CA SER A 74 -5.88 15.82 -7.48
C SER A 74 -5.38 16.28 -8.84
N GLY A 75 -5.36 15.37 -9.81
CA GLY A 75 -4.94 15.64 -11.19
C GLY A 75 -3.83 14.71 -11.65
N ASP A 76 -3.17 15.10 -12.75
CA ASP A 76 -2.04 14.38 -13.31
C ASP A 76 -0.82 14.48 -12.37
N PRO A 77 -0.34 13.36 -11.80
CA PRO A 77 0.77 13.38 -10.83
C PRO A 77 2.06 14.00 -11.37
N LEU A 78 2.34 13.87 -12.68
CA LEU A 78 3.52 14.50 -13.27
C LEU A 78 3.45 16.02 -13.17
N LYS A 79 2.31 16.60 -13.51
CA LYS A 79 2.09 18.05 -13.43
C LYS A 79 2.05 18.52 -11.97
N VAL A 80 1.33 17.79 -11.11
CA VAL A 80 1.17 18.12 -9.69
C VAL A 80 2.52 18.11 -8.97
N LEU A 81 3.33 17.06 -9.15
CA LEU A 81 4.68 17.00 -8.60
C LEU A 81 5.58 18.10 -9.17
N GLY A 82 5.43 18.43 -10.47
CA GLY A 82 6.13 19.55 -11.09
C GLY A 82 5.78 20.90 -10.44
N GLU A 83 4.52 21.14 -10.12
CA GLU A 83 4.11 22.35 -9.40
C GLU A 83 4.69 22.40 -7.98
N LEU A 84 4.71 21.28 -7.26
CA LEU A 84 5.31 21.22 -5.91
C LEU A 84 6.80 21.62 -5.92
N THR A 85 7.55 21.32 -6.98
CA THR A 85 8.95 21.75 -7.12
C THR A 85 9.12 23.27 -7.31
N LYS A 86 8.04 23.99 -7.65
CA LYS A 86 8.06 25.46 -7.68
C LYS A 86 7.92 26.08 -6.29
N PHE A 87 7.26 25.37 -5.36
CA PHE A 87 7.09 25.84 -3.96
C PHE A 87 8.26 25.45 -3.07
N PHE A 88 8.77 24.23 -3.22
CA PHE A 88 9.85 23.68 -2.41
C PHE A 88 11.15 23.56 -3.21
N ASP A 89 12.28 23.55 -2.52
CA ASP A 89 13.57 23.08 -3.03
C ASP A 89 13.62 21.55 -2.80
N VAL A 90 13.16 20.77 -3.79
CA VAL A 90 12.95 19.33 -3.65
C VAL A 90 14.23 18.57 -3.94
N GLU A 91 14.76 17.87 -2.93
CA GLU A 91 15.97 17.04 -3.04
C GLU A 91 15.65 15.64 -3.60
N GLU A 92 14.55 15.05 -3.15
CA GLU A 92 14.12 13.72 -3.59
C GLU A 92 12.59 13.59 -3.62
N ILE A 93 12.07 12.85 -4.60
CA ILE A 93 10.70 12.38 -4.64
C ILE A 93 10.71 10.85 -4.53
N SER A 94 9.96 10.30 -3.59
CA SER A 94 9.97 8.87 -3.32
C SER A 94 8.57 8.31 -3.08
N TRP A 95 8.36 7.05 -3.49
CA TRP A 95 7.09 6.34 -3.32
C TRP A 95 7.26 4.82 -3.26
N ASN A 96 6.21 4.10 -2.85
CA ASN A 96 6.12 2.65 -3.02
C ASN A 96 5.45 2.30 -4.35
N ARG A 97 6.00 1.33 -5.09
CA ARG A 97 5.51 0.93 -6.42
C ARG A 97 4.08 0.41 -6.37
N CYS A 98 3.30 0.75 -7.38
CA CYS A 98 2.08 0.07 -7.80
C CYS A 98 2.36 -0.68 -9.11
N TYR A 99 1.62 -1.73 -9.38
CA TYR A 99 1.98 -2.70 -10.43
C TYR A 99 0.94 -2.82 -11.53
N GLU A 100 -0.11 -2.01 -11.50
CA GLU A 100 -1.05 -1.87 -12.60
C GLU A 100 -0.33 -1.24 -13.82
N PRO A 101 -0.58 -1.70 -15.05
CA PRO A 101 0.14 -1.23 -16.26
C PRO A 101 0.13 0.29 -16.43
N TRP A 102 -1.01 0.93 -16.16
CA TRP A 102 -1.13 2.39 -16.24
C TRP A 102 -0.27 3.10 -15.17
N THR A 103 -0.15 2.54 -13.95
CA THR A 103 0.69 3.12 -12.90
C THR A 103 2.17 2.99 -13.24
N ILE A 104 2.58 1.84 -13.82
CA ILE A 104 3.95 1.62 -14.28
C ILE A 104 4.31 2.63 -15.37
N ASN A 105 3.43 2.83 -16.35
CA ASN A 105 3.66 3.78 -17.45
C ASN A 105 3.74 5.23 -16.95
N ARG A 106 2.84 5.62 -16.05
CA ARG A 106 2.88 6.93 -15.40
C ARG A 106 4.18 7.14 -14.62
N ASP A 107 4.56 6.19 -13.78
CA ASP A 107 5.74 6.28 -12.93
C ASP A 107 7.04 6.33 -13.77
N LYS A 108 7.10 5.63 -14.90
CA LYS A 108 8.22 5.75 -15.86
C LYS A 108 8.34 7.17 -16.41
N LYS A 109 7.23 7.80 -16.82
CA LYS A 109 7.22 9.19 -17.31
C LYS A 109 7.68 10.16 -16.22
N ILE A 110 7.23 10.00 -14.98
CA ILE A 110 7.63 10.84 -13.85
C ILE A 110 9.14 10.71 -13.60
N LYS A 111 9.66 9.47 -13.53
CA LYS A 111 11.10 9.23 -13.33
C LYS A 111 11.93 9.87 -14.45
N GLU A 112 11.54 9.73 -15.71
CA GLU A 112 12.26 10.31 -16.84
C GLU A 112 12.25 11.83 -16.81
N TYR A 113 11.11 12.45 -16.48
CA TYR A 113 10.99 13.91 -16.38
C TYR A 113 11.91 14.52 -15.31
N PHE A 114 12.02 13.87 -14.15
CA PHE A 114 12.83 14.40 -13.05
C PHE A 114 14.30 13.94 -13.06
N LYS A 115 14.66 12.92 -13.86
CA LYS A 115 15.95 12.22 -13.88
C LYS A 115 17.20 13.11 -13.77
N LYS A 116 17.18 14.27 -14.44
CA LYS A 116 18.32 15.22 -14.45
C LYS A 116 18.20 16.37 -13.45
N LYS A 117 17.10 16.43 -12.70
CA LYS A 117 16.77 17.59 -11.86
C LYS A 117 16.64 17.23 -10.38
N ILE A 118 16.04 16.10 -10.08
CA ILE A 118 15.67 15.69 -8.73
C ILE A 118 15.88 14.19 -8.63
N LYS A 119 16.38 13.73 -7.51
CA LYS A 119 16.50 12.31 -7.24
C LYS A 119 15.10 11.67 -7.10
N VAL A 120 14.87 10.55 -7.78
CA VAL A 120 13.58 9.85 -7.75
C VAL A 120 13.79 8.39 -7.46
N ASN A 121 13.22 7.92 -6.34
CA ASN A 121 13.30 6.53 -5.91
C ASN A 121 11.93 5.89 -5.74
N SER A 122 11.88 4.57 -5.94
CA SER A 122 10.68 3.78 -5.66
C SER A 122 11.02 2.45 -5.01
N PHE A 123 10.17 2.00 -4.09
CA PHE A 123 10.41 0.85 -3.24
C PHE A 123 9.30 -0.19 -3.38
N ASN A 124 9.58 -1.45 -3.00
CA ASN A 124 8.54 -2.46 -2.83
C ASN A 124 7.87 -2.27 -1.45
N GLY A 125 6.71 -1.68 -1.43
CA GLY A 125 5.86 -1.54 -0.24
C GLY A 125 4.55 -2.31 -0.35
N LEU A 126 4.32 -3.04 -1.47
CA LEU A 126 3.04 -3.64 -1.81
C LEU A 126 3.07 -5.16 -1.92
N LEU A 127 4.19 -5.75 -2.36
CA LEU A 127 4.31 -7.17 -2.65
C LEU A 127 5.31 -7.87 -1.72
N LEU A 128 5.16 -9.18 -1.55
CA LEU A 128 6.13 -10.03 -0.87
C LEU A 128 7.37 -10.23 -1.75
N TRP A 129 7.17 -10.52 -3.02
CA TRP A 129 8.21 -10.68 -4.03
C TRP A 129 7.89 -9.81 -5.25
N GLU A 130 8.91 -9.18 -5.81
CA GLU A 130 8.75 -8.42 -7.05
C GLU A 130 8.47 -9.38 -8.23
N PRO A 131 7.59 -9.01 -9.19
CA PRO A 131 7.23 -9.91 -10.29
C PRO A 131 8.41 -10.41 -11.12
N TRP A 132 9.47 -9.63 -11.26
CA TRP A 132 10.69 -9.99 -11.99
C TRP A 132 11.65 -10.87 -11.20
N GLU A 133 11.48 -11.04 -9.91
CA GLU A 133 12.30 -11.91 -9.05
C GLU A 133 11.86 -13.37 -9.13
N VAL A 134 10.58 -13.63 -9.50
CA VAL A 134 9.98 -14.97 -9.50
C VAL A 134 9.79 -15.44 -10.94
N LEU A 135 10.86 -15.96 -11.55
CA LEU A 135 10.83 -16.50 -12.90
C LEU A 135 11.22 -17.99 -12.86
N LYS A 136 10.85 -18.74 -13.90
CA LYS A 136 11.35 -20.11 -14.15
C LYS A 136 12.83 -20.06 -14.50
N ASP A 137 13.50 -21.19 -14.47
CA ASP A 137 14.94 -21.31 -14.77
C ASP A 137 15.30 -20.82 -16.18
N ASN A 138 14.36 -20.92 -17.12
CA ASN A 138 14.53 -20.43 -18.50
C ASN A 138 14.15 -18.92 -18.64
N GLY A 139 13.95 -18.19 -17.54
CA GLY A 139 13.61 -16.76 -17.55
C GLY A 139 12.16 -16.42 -17.92
N THR A 140 11.31 -17.43 -18.20
CA THR A 140 9.90 -17.16 -18.54
C THR A 140 8.99 -17.14 -17.31
N PRO A 141 7.87 -16.39 -17.37
CA PRO A 141 6.94 -16.32 -16.25
C PRO A 141 6.14 -17.61 -16.05
N TYR A 142 5.73 -17.85 -14.81
CA TYR A 142 4.76 -18.87 -14.46
C TYR A 142 3.35 -18.46 -14.93
N LYS A 143 2.56 -19.44 -15.39
CA LYS A 143 1.16 -19.22 -15.81
C LYS A 143 0.14 -19.90 -14.91
N VAL A 144 0.58 -20.65 -13.91
CA VAL A 144 -0.25 -21.44 -13.00
C VAL A 144 0.20 -21.20 -11.56
N PHE A 145 -0.75 -21.04 -10.65
CA PHE A 145 -0.50 -20.65 -9.27
C PHE A 145 0.41 -21.61 -8.51
N THR A 146 0.10 -22.91 -8.51
CA THR A 146 0.85 -23.89 -7.70
C THR A 146 2.35 -23.91 -8.00
N PRO A 147 2.80 -24.00 -9.27
CA PRO A 147 4.23 -23.86 -9.58
C PRO A 147 4.80 -22.49 -9.22
N TYR A 148 4.05 -21.41 -9.48
CA TYR A 148 4.46 -20.06 -9.10
C TYR A 148 4.74 -19.97 -7.60
N TYR A 149 3.79 -20.38 -6.76
CA TYR A 149 3.91 -20.25 -5.32
C TYR A 149 4.94 -21.23 -4.74
N LYS A 150 4.79 -22.55 -5.01
CA LYS A 150 5.62 -23.59 -4.39
C LYS A 150 7.05 -23.62 -4.91
N ARG A 151 7.25 -23.51 -6.24
CA ARG A 151 8.59 -23.62 -6.88
C ARG A 151 9.20 -22.24 -7.14
N GLY A 152 8.38 -21.21 -7.36
CA GLY A 152 8.80 -19.84 -7.57
C GLY A 152 9.01 -19.12 -6.23
N CYS A 153 7.94 -18.71 -5.56
CA CYS A 153 8.01 -17.86 -4.38
C CYS A 153 8.72 -18.50 -3.18
N LEU A 154 8.30 -19.71 -2.78
CA LEU A 154 8.84 -20.37 -1.58
C LEU A 154 10.29 -20.84 -1.70
N SER A 155 10.84 -20.92 -2.92
CA SER A 155 12.27 -21.20 -3.14
C SER A 155 13.15 -19.95 -3.10
N LYS A 156 12.55 -18.76 -3.13
CA LYS A 156 13.29 -17.50 -3.03
C LYS A 156 13.61 -17.18 -1.57
N PRO A 157 14.55 -16.27 -1.32
CA PRO A 157 14.73 -15.70 0.02
C PRO A 157 13.40 -15.22 0.62
N GLN A 158 13.29 -15.33 1.93
CA GLN A 158 12.10 -14.83 2.63
C GLN A 158 11.87 -13.35 2.30
N PRO A 159 10.61 -12.92 2.18
CA PRO A 159 10.28 -11.50 2.00
C PRO A 159 10.98 -10.63 3.04
N ARG A 160 11.20 -9.36 2.72
CA ARG A 160 11.80 -8.43 3.67
C ARG A 160 11.01 -8.40 5.01
N LYS A 161 11.73 -8.31 6.10
CA LYS A 161 11.07 -8.12 7.42
C LYS A 161 10.41 -6.73 7.50
N PRO A 162 9.27 -6.62 8.21
CA PRO A 162 8.67 -5.33 8.53
C PRO A 162 9.68 -4.40 9.22
N LYS A 163 9.59 -3.10 8.93
CA LYS A 163 10.46 -2.07 9.51
C LYS A 163 9.64 -1.02 10.23
N GLU A 164 10.11 -0.61 11.38
CA GLU A 164 9.58 0.56 12.06
C GLU A 164 9.98 1.84 11.30
N THR A 165 9.09 2.81 11.32
CA THR A 165 9.30 4.12 10.70
C THR A 165 9.22 5.19 11.77
N ASN A 166 10.33 5.88 12.01
CA ASN A 166 10.37 7.04 12.88
C ASN A 166 10.07 8.29 12.05
N LEU A 167 8.92 8.91 12.30
CA LEU A 167 8.46 10.05 11.53
C LEU A 167 9.34 11.29 11.76
N LYS A 168 9.66 11.97 10.65
CA LYS A 168 10.25 13.30 10.60
C LYS A 168 9.47 14.11 9.58
N ILE A 169 8.32 14.63 9.98
CA ILE A 169 7.43 15.36 9.08
C ILE A 169 7.75 16.84 9.16
N TYR A 170 7.92 17.45 7.99
CA TYR A 170 8.05 18.88 7.87
C TYR A 170 6.70 19.55 8.09
N ASP A 171 6.63 20.40 9.11
CA ASP A 171 5.44 21.22 9.37
C ASP A 171 5.36 22.37 8.35
N HIS A 172 4.55 22.16 7.32
CA HIS A 172 4.39 23.14 6.27
C HIS A 172 3.08 23.94 6.49
N ASN A 173 3.21 25.16 6.89
CA ASN A 173 2.06 26.08 7.00
C ASN A 173 1.63 26.70 5.65
N PHE A 174 2.28 26.36 4.54
CA PHE A 174 2.16 27.08 3.27
C PHE A 174 1.09 26.51 2.31
N ILE A 175 0.83 25.20 2.36
CA ILE A 175 -0.14 24.56 1.47
C ILE A 175 -1.26 23.99 2.33
N LYS A 176 -2.34 24.75 2.48
CA LYS A 176 -3.56 24.30 3.17
C LYS A 176 -4.48 23.65 2.15
N THR A 177 -4.55 22.33 2.16
CA THR A 177 -5.51 21.55 1.37
C THR A 177 -6.47 20.83 2.31
N SER A 178 -7.67 20.56 1.81
CA SER A 178 -8.67 19.83 2.58
C SER A 178 -8.94 18.48 1.93
N LEU A 179 -9.08 17.45 2.74
CA LEU A 179 -9.52 16.13 2.27
C LEU A 179 -10.87 16.20 1.51
N LYS A 180 -11.72 17.19 1.84
CA LYS A 180 -13.00 17.44 1.16
C LYS A 180 -12.81 17.88 -0.30
N ASP A 181 -11.68 18.51 -0.63
CA ASP A 181 -11.37 18.97 -2.00
C ASP A 181 -11.23 17.81 -2.98
N LEU A 182 -10.91 16.61 -2.49
CA LEU A 182 -10.87 15.40 -3.32
C LEU A 182 -12.24 14.88 -3.75
N LYS A 183 -13.34 15.43 -3.19
CA LYS A 183 -14.74 15.08 -3.56
C LYS A 183 -15.03 13.58 -3.58
N LEU A 184 -14.42 12.81 -2.66
CA LEU A 184 -14.54 11.35 -2.60
C LEU A 184 -15.93 10.90 -2.14
N LEU A 185 -16.56 11.65 -1.23
CA LEU A 185 -17.87 11.35 -0.68
C LEU A 185 -19.00 12.05 -1.46
N LYS A 186 -20.11 11.37 -1.57
CA LYS A 186 -21.36 11.90 -2.17
C LYS A 186 -22.43 12.20 -1.13
N ASN A 187 -22.12 12.00 0.17
CA ASN A 187 -23.02 12.21 1.32
C ASN A 187 -24.34 11.41 1.19
N LYS A 188 -24.21 10.14 0.77
CA LYS A 188 -25.36 9.23 0.65
C LYS A 188 -25.51 8.39 1.92
N LYS A 189 -26.76 8.11 2.32
CA LYS A 189 -27.07 7.28 3.53
C LYS A 189 -26.37 5.91 3.57
N TRP A 190 -26.08 5.32 2.41
CA TRP A 190 -25.39 4.03 2.36
C TRP A 190 -23.90 4.12 2.75
N GLU A 191 -23.27 5.30 2.62
CA GLU A 191 -21.87 5.52 3.02
C GLU A 191 -21.70 5.29 4.53
N GLU A 192 -22.69 5.73 5.34
CA GLU A 192 -22.71 5.49 6.78
C GLU A 192 -22.84 3.99 7.13
N LYS A 193 -23.54 3.19 6.29
CA LYS A 193 -23.67 1.74 6.52
C LYS A 193 -22.33 1.03 6.42
N ILE A 194 -21.40 1.51 5.58
CA ILE A 194 -20.03 0.97 5.52
C ILE A 194 -19.35 1.19 6.87
N LEU A 195 -19.42 2.40 7.41
CA LEU A 195 -18.74 2.78 8.65
C LEU A 195 -19.33 2.10 9.89
N LYS A 196 -20.58 1.66 9.85
CA LYS A 196 -21.17 0.83 10.92
C LYS A 196 -20.54 -0.57 11.00
N ASN A 197 -20.05 -1.11 9.88
CA ASN A 197 -19.51 -2.46 9.79
C ASN A 197 -17.99 -2.51 9.70
N TRP A 198 -17.33 -1.36 9.44
CA TRP A 198 -15.89 -1.26 9.23
C TRP A 198 -15.32 -0.07 10.01
N LYS A 199 -14.30 -0.35 10.77
CA LYS A 199 -13.42 0.67 11.33
C LYS A 199 -12.22 0.81 10.38
N ILE A 200 -11.86 2.03 10.00
CA ILE A 200 -10.93 2.25 8.89
C ILE A 200 -9.75 3.10 9.35
N SER A 201 -8.74 2.43 9.91
CA SER A 201 -7.47 3.04 10.32
C SER A 201 -6.32 2.04 10.21
N GLU A 202 -5.08 2.50 10.30
CA GLU A 202 -3.90 1.62 10.42
C GLU A 202 -3.97 0.77 11.70
N LEU A 203 -4.42 1.37 12.81
CA LEU A 203 -4.63 0.67 14.08
C LEU A 203 -5.71 -0.41 13.97
N ASP A 204 -6.83 -0.13 13.29
CA ASP A 204 -7.90 -1.12 13.09
C ASP A 204 -7.46 -2.27 12.19
N ALA A 205 -6.62 -2.02 11.20
CA ALA A 205 -6.00 -3.07 10.39
C ALA A 205 -5.14 -4.00 11.25
N LYS A 206 -4.33 -3.43 12.15
CA LYS A 206 -3.52 -4.20 13.12
C LYS A 206 -4.39 -5.00 14.07
N ASN A 207 -5.39 -4.39 14.68
CA ASN A 207 -6.32 -5.06 15.61
C ASN A 207 -7.08 -6.21 14.92
N THR A 208 -7.49 -6.00 13.66
CA THR A 208 -8.15 -7.03 12.84
C THR A 208 -7.21 -8.21 12.58
N MET A 209 -5.95 -7.94 12.24
CA MET A 209 -4.93 -8.96 12.07
C MET A 209 -4.70 -9.75 13.37
N GLU A 210 -4.50 -9.07 14.49
CA GLU A 210 -4.26 -9.71 15.80
C GLU A 210 -5.44 -10.58 16.22
N SER A 211 -6.68 -10.09 16.05
CA SER A 211 -7.89 -10.87 16.32
C SER A 211 -8.00 -12.10 15.43
N PHE A 212 -7.68 -11.98 14.14
CA PHE A 212 -7.68 -13.12 13.22
C PHE A 212 -6.67 -14.19 13.61
N PHE A 213 -5.43 -13.82 13.87
CA PHE A 213 -4.39 -14.79 14.29
C PHE A 213 -4.63 -15.41 15.68
N LYS A 214 -5.36 -14.71 16.55
CA LYS A 214 -5.74 -15.23 17.87
C LYS A 214 -6.92 -16.19 17.82
N ASN A 215 -7.95 -15.87 17.04
CA ASN A 215 -9.26 -16.51 17.14
C ASN A 215 -9.73 -17.17 15.83
N GLY A 216 -9.46 -16.54 14.67
CA GLY A 216 -10.05 -16.94 13.39
C GLY A 216 -9.23 -17.97 12.61
N VAL A 217 -7.92 -17.96 12.76
CA VAL A 217 -7.01 -18.77 11.96
C VAL A 217 -7.10 -20.27 12.24
N SER A 218 -7.51 -20.65 13.45
CA SER A 218 -7.57 -22.08 13.90
C SER A 218 -8.51 -22.96 13.08
N ASP A 219 -9.55 -22.39 12.45
CA ASP A 219 -10.53 -23.10 11.60
C ASP A 219 -10.61 -22.44 10.20
N TYR A 220 -9.52 -21.82 9.75
CA TYR A 220 -9.54 -21.00 8.54
C TYR A 220 -9.83 -21.82 7.27
N THR A 221 -9.26 -23.02 7.14
CA THR A 221 -9.40 -23.86 5.93
C THR A 221 -10.85 -24.17 5.62
N GLU A 222 -11.61 -24.56 6.63
CA GLU A 222 -13.05 -24.88 6.49
C GLU A 222 -13.92 -23.64 6.68
N GLY A 223 -13.64 -22.87 7.73
CA GLY A 223 -14.48 -21.75 8.16
C GLY A 223 -14.60 -20.65 7.12
N ARG A 224 -13.59 -20.44 6.28
CA ARG A 224 -13.62 -19.44 5.19
C ARG A 224 -14.68 -19.73 4.11
N ASN A 225 -15.13 -20.97 4.01
CA ASN A 225 -16.16 -21.38 3.03
C ASN A 225 -17.59 -21.09 3.53
N PHE A 226 -17.74 -20.72 4.80
CA PHE A 226 -19.05 -20.48 5.41
C PHE A 226 -19.20 -19.00 5.78
N PRO A 227 -20.00 -18.21 5.04
CA PRO A 227 -20.20 -16.78 5.32
C PRO A 227 -20.76 -16.47 6.72
N SER A 228 -21.43 -17.44 7.36
CA SER A 228 -21.97 -17.33 8.73
C SER A 228 -20.92 -17.46 9.82
N LYS A 229 -19.70 -17.97 9.49
CA LYS A 229 -18.61 -18.12 10.44
C LYS A 229 -17.67 -16.91 10.45
N ASN A 230 -17.14 -16.55 11.60
CA ASN A 230 -16.17 -15.45 11.75
C ASN A 230 -14.72 -15.92 11.60
N ASN A 231 -14.44 -16.80 10.61
CA ASN A 231 -13.12 -17.37 10.38
C ASN A 231 -12.35 -16.73 9.23
N VAL A 232 -12.91 -15.71 8.56
CA VAL A 232 -12.23 -14.95 7.52
C VAL A 232 -11.44 -13.79 8.13
N SER A 233 -10.29 -13.47 7.54
CA SER A 233 -9.41 -12.42 8.08
C SER A 233 -9.98 -11.01 8.01
N ARG A 234 -10.88 -10.74 7.05
CA ARG A 234 -11.41 -9.40 6.74
C ARG A 234 -10.34 -8.34 6.46
N LEU A 235 -9.13 -8.76 6.05
CA LEU A 235 -7.98 -7.86 5.84
C LEU A 235 -7.87 -7.32 4.42
N SER A 236 -8.61 -7.86 3.45
CA SER A 236 -8.46 -7.50 2.04
C SER A 236 -8.59 -5.99 1.74
N PRO A 237 -9.55 -5.23 2.32
CA PRO A 237 -9.62 -3.78 2.05
C PRO A 237 -8.45 -3.01 2.66
N TYR A 238 -7.97 -3.42 3.83
CA TYR A 238 -6.80 -2.81 4.47
C TYR A 238 -5.52 -3.06 3.69
N ILE A 239 -5.36 -4.27 3.11
CA ILE A 239 -4.22 -4.61 2.24
C ILE A 239 -4.32 -3.83 0.93
N HIS A 240 -5.52 -3.69 0.36
CA HIS A 240 -5.74 -2.97 -0.89
C HIS A 240 -5.31 -1.50 -0.77
N TRP A 241 -5.69 -0.82 0.29
CA TRP A 241 -5.30 0.57 0.54
C TRP A 241 -3.98 0.72 1.29
N GLY A 242 -3.35 -0.42 1.63
CA GLY A 242 -2.02 -0.45 2.23
C GLY A 242 -1.96 0.04 3.66
N GLN A 243 -3.07 0.00 4.40
CA GLN A 243 -3.12 0.30 5.84
C GLN A 243 -2.41 -0.76 6.69
N ILE A 244 -2.16 -1.93 6.11
CA ILE A 244 -1.27 -2.96 6.65
C ILE A 244 -0.44 -3.55 5.51
N SER A 245 0.84 -3.82 5.74
CA SER A 245 1.69 -4.43 4.73
C SER A 245 1.49 -5.95 4.68
N VAL A 246 1.63 -6.53 3.48
CA VAL A 246 1.62 -7.99 3.34
C VAL A 246 2.80 -8.64 4.06
N ASN A 247 3.92 -7.92 4.20
CA ASN A 247 5.08 -8.38 4.96
C ASN A 247 4.74 -8.55 6.46
N THR A 248 4.01 -7.61 7.04
CA THR A 248 3.52 -7.72 8.42
C THR A 248 2.62 -8.95 8.60
N LEU A 249 1.71 -9.19 7.66
CA LEU A 249 0.84 -10.38 7.68
C LEU A 249 1.65 -11.68 7.52
N TRP A 250 2.59 -11.71 6.59
CA TRP A 250 3.46 -12.86 6.34
C TRP A 250 4.26 -13.25 7.58
N TYR A 251 4.91 -12.29 8.23
CA TYR A 251 5.71 -12.58 9.43
C TYR A 251 4.87 -12.91 10.66
N ASN A 252 3.65 -12.38 10.79
CA ASN A 252 2.72 -12.83 11.83
C ASN A 252 2.20 -14.25 11.56
N ALA A 253 1.98 -14.62 10.28
CA ALA A 253 1.65 -15.99 9.91
C ALA A 253 2.79 -16.96 10.27
N ILE A 254 4.04 -16.65 9.91
CA ILE A 254 5.21 -17.46 10.30
C ILE A 254 5.29 -17.62 11.83
N LYS A 255 5.16 -16.53 12.58
CA LYS A 255 5.18 -16.57 14.04
C LYS A 255 4.06 -17.44 14.62
N THR A 256 2.90 -17.47 13.98
CA THR A 256 1.77 -18.30 14.39
C THR A 256 2.00 -19.76 14.01
N LEU A 257 2.52 -20.02 12.81
CA LEU A 257 2.85 -21.36 12.31
C LEU A 257 3.86 -22.06 13.24
N THR A 258 4.90 -21.36 13.69
CA THR A 258 5.90 -21.91 14.62
C THR A 258 5.31 -22.30 15.98
N LYS A 259 4.19 -21.68 16.37
CA LYS A 259 3.52 -21.98 17.65
C LYS A 259 2.49 -23.10 17.52
N MET A 260 1.77 -23.18 16.41
CA MET A 260 0.60 -24.04 16.27
C MET A 260 0.80 -25.21 15.29
N ASN A 261 1.85 -25.16 14.44
CA ASN A 261 2.10 -26.10 13.33
C ASN A 261 0.80 -26.45 12.56
N SER A 262 0.09 -25.44 12.10
CA SER A 262 -1.30 -25.56 11.61
C SER A 262 -1.37 -25.38 10.10
N ASN A 263 -1.95 -26.37 9.41
CA ASN A 263 -2.31 -26.26 7.99
C ASN A 263 -3.18 -25.03 7.66
N ASN A 264 -4.00 -24.58 8.63
CA ASN A 264 -4.82 -23.38 8.47
C ASN A 264 -4.00 -22.11 8.21
N VAL A 265 -2.83 -21.99 8.87
CA VAL A 265 -1.91 -20.87 8.67
C VAL A 265 -1.26 -20.96 7.29
N GLU A 266 -0.87 -22.15 6.84
CA GLU A 266 -0.30 -22.36 5.50
C GLU A 266 -1.31 -22.03 4.39
N VAL A 267 -2.58 -22.40 4.59
CA VAL A 267 -3.66 -22.02 3.68
C VAL A 267 -3.83 -20.50 3.64
N PHE A 268 -3.80 -19.81 4.78
CA PHE A 268 -3.84 -18.35 4.81
C PHE A 268 -2.63 -17.73 4.08
N MET A 269 -1.42 -18.26 4.28
CA MET A 269 -0.22 -17.80 3.56
C MET A 269 -0.35 -18.04 2.04
N SER A 270 -1.00 -19.13 1.64
CA SER A 270 -1.31 -19.42 0.23
C SER A 270 -2.27 -18.39 -0.36
N GLU A 271 -3.25 -17.87 0.42
CA GLU A 271 -4.13 -16.78 -0.04
C GLU A 271 -3.38 -15.46 -0.24
N LEU A 272 -2.39 -15.16 0.59
CA LEU A 272 -1.47 -14.06 0.30
C LEU A 272 -0.70 -14.32 -1.00
N GLY A 273 -0.27 -15.57 -1.22
CA GLY A 273 0.35 -16.01 -2.48
C GLY A 273 -0.56 -15.83 -3.70
N TRP A 274 -1.87 -16.08 -3.61
CA TRP A 274 -2.82 -15.81 -4.68
C TRP A 274 -2.91 -14.33 -5.03
N ARG A 275 -2.86 -13.45 -4.03
CA ARG A 275 -2.77 -12.01 -4.27
C ARG A 275 -1.50 -11.65 -5.04
N GLU A 276 -0.35 -12.17 -4.63
CA GLU A 276 0.92 -11.97 -5.34
C GLU A 276 0.83 -12.46 -6.79
N PHE A 277 0.22 -13.63 -7.00
CA PHE A 277 0.04 -14.20 -8.34
C PHE A 277 -0.85 -13.35 -9.24
N ALA A 278 -1.89 -12.73 -8.68
CA ALA A 278 -2.74 -11.80 -9.45
C ALA A 278 -1.93 -10.59 -9.96
N TYR A 279 -1.12 -9.95 -9.10
CA TYR A 279 -0.22 -8.87 -9.51
C TYR A 279 0.88 -9.35 -10.47
N TYR A 280 1.38 -10.55 -10.26
CA TYR A 280 2.36 -11.17 -11.14
C TYR A 280 1.83 -11.37 -12.55
N LEU A 281 0.61 -11.91 -12.70
CA LEU A 281 -0.05 -12.04 -14.00
C LEU A 281 -0.31 -10.68 -14.65
N LEU A 282 -0.80 -9.73 -13.87
CA LEU A 282 -1.05 -8.37 -14.35
C LEU A 282 0.21 -7.68 -14.87
N PHE A 283 1.37 -7.95 -14.26
CA PHE A 283 2.65 -7.41 -14.68
C PHE A 283 3.19 -8.07 -15.96
N HIS A 284 3.10 -9.41 -16.06
CA HIS A 284 3.69 -10.16 -17.19
C HIS A 284 2.74 -10.32 -18.38
N CYS A 285 1.42 -10.19 -18.16
CA CYS A 285 0.36 -10.37 -19.16
C CYS A 285 -0.66 -9.24 -19.01
N PRO A 286 -0.25 -7.98 -19.23
CA PRO A 286 -1.08 -6.80 -19.06
C PRO A 286 -2.23 -6.72 -20.06
#